data_8cbb3577e2c98bd2b4f9fca39569f974
#
_entry.id   8cbb3577e2c98bd2b4f9fca39569f974
#
_cell.length_a   1.000
_cell.length_b   1.000
_cell.length_c   1.000
_cell.angle_alpha   90.00
_cell.angle_beta   90.00
_cell.angle_gamma   90.00
#
_symmetry.space_group_name_H-M   'P 1'
#
loop_
_entity.id
_entity.type
_entity.pdbx_description
1 polymer ?
#
loop_
_entity_poly.entity_id
_entity_poly.type
_entity_poly.pdbx_seq_one_letter_code
_entity_poly.pdbx_strand_id
1 'polypeptide(L)'
;MGRGYRLVLVTDRRGSAYSGLLGDLETYRISAAGISGRGLTARISAVFQLGLGWLQARRLLKQLRPRAVAGFGGYPSVPTVVAASQLHCNTIIHEQNAVLGRANRMLAPYAARIATSFDRTDMLRDRDQARAVHTGNPVRPEIIEAATPYRMPEGDDPIEILVTGGSQGAAIFNEIIPPALASLPDALRGRLRVTQQCRGDGLALVQAVYREAGIQAELAPFFSDIPARLARAHLVIGRSGASTVAELAAMGRPAIMIPYPHATDNHQRENAARLCDAGGGWLIPQEDATSEALSALIRSVLESPDKAGRAAECARRVGVTDAAERLADLVCELIGDNAHMKQEQPKEITA
;
A
#
# COMPACT_ATOMS: atom_id res chain seq x y z
N MET A 1 -15.31 -13.00 5.80
CA MET A 1 -16.71 -13.50 5.76
C MET A 1 -16.81 -14.83 5.02
N GLY A 2 -16.15 -15.05 3.91
CA GLY A 2 -16.22 -16.33 3.16
C GLY A 2 -15.83 -17.61 3.91
N ARG A 3 -15.21 -17.50 5.10
CA ARG A 3 -14.83 -18.64 5.95
C ARG A 3 -15.76 -18.87 7.16
N GLY A 4 -16.94 -18.23 7.20
CA GLY A 4 -17.96 -18.44 8.24
C GLY A 4 -17.65 -17.81 9.60
N TYR A 5 -16.64 -16.93 9.71
CA TYR A 5 -16.34 -16.21 10.96
C TYR A 5 -17.15 -14.92 11.07
N ARG A 6 -17.60 -14.62 12.29
CA ARG A 6 -18.09 -13.27 12.63
C ARG A 6 -16.90 -12.35 12.82
N LEU A 7 -16.87 -11.27 12.05
CA LEU A 7 -15.85 -10.23 12.12
C LEU A 7 -16.38 -9.00 12.85
N VAL A 8 -15.54 -8.38 13.66
CA VAL A 8 -15.83 -7.16 14.40
C VAL A 8 -14.68 -6.21 14.21
N LEU A 9 -14.97 -4.95 13.90
CA LEU A 9 -13.99 -3.89 13.75
C LEU A 9 -13.86 -3.09 15.05
N VAL A 10 -12.63 -2.95 15.56
CA VAL A 10 -12.32 -2.07 16.68
C VAL A 10 -11.43 -0.93 16.19
N THR A 11 -11.88 0.31 16.36
CA THR A 11 -11.18 1.50 15.83
C THR A 11 -11.33 2.71 16.76
N ASP A 12 -10.72 3.84 16.41
CA ASP A 12 -10.93 5.13 17.09
C ASP A 12 -11.94 6.02 16.33
N ARG A 13 -12.08 7.28 16.74
CA ARG A 13 -13.00 8.25 16.10
C ARG A 13 -12.70 8.50 14.62
N ARG A 14 -11.46 8.28 14.17
CA ARG A 14 -11.05 8.49 12.76
C ARG A 14 -11.56 7.38 11.85
N GLY A 15 -11.77 6.19 12.38
CA GLY A 15 -12.29 5.04 11.64
C GLY A 15 -13.79 5.11 11.29
N SER A 16 -14.46 6.23 11.58
CA SER A 16 -15.88 6.43 11.21
C SER A 16 -16.08 6.67 9.71
N ALA A 17 -15.02 6.82 8.93
CA ALA A 17 -15.06 7.09 7.49
C ALA A 17 -14.89 5.83 6.63
N TYR A 18 -14.87 4.62 7.20
CA TYR A 18 -14.80 3.40 6.41
C TYR A 18 -16.10 3.18 5.65
N SER A 19 -15.97 2.89 4.36
CA SER A 19 -17.07 2.54 3.44
C SER A 19 -16.83 1.16 2.82
N GLY A 20 -17.78 0.66 2.05
CA GLY A 20 -17.71 -0.66 1.45
C GLY A 20 -17.80 -1.78 2.49
N LEU A 21 -17.14 -2.91 2.24
CA LEU A 21 -17.20 -4.12 3.08
C LEU A 21 -16.85 -3.87 4.56
N LEU A 22 -16.00 -2.88 4.86
CA LEU A 22 -15.68 -2.52 6.24
C LEU A 22 -16.80 -1.71 6.91
N GLY A 23 -17.61 -0.98 6.14
CA GLY A 23 -18.77 -0.23 6.65
C GLY A 23 -19.89 -1.12 7.16
N ASP A 24 -19.99 -2.34 6.65
CA ASP A 24 -21.03 -3.33 7.04
C ASP A 24 -20.64 -4.12 8.30
N LEU A 25 -19.40 -3.97 8.80
CA LEU A 25 -18.95 -4.67 9.99
C LEU A 25 -19.48 -4.01 11.27
N GLU A 26 -19.83 -4.84 12.24
CA GLU A 26 -20.09 -4.40 13.61
C GLU A 26 -18.86 -3.67 14.15
N THR A 27 -18.98 -2.36 14.42
CA THR A 27 -17.84 -1.50 14.73
C THR A 27 -17.94 -0.96 16.14
N TYR A 28 -16.87 -1.15 16.92
CA TYR A 28 -16.69 -0.59 18.24
C TYR A 28 -15.61 0.48 18.25
N ARG A 29 -15.89 1.58 18.95
CA ARG A 29 -14.97 2.69 19.09
C ARG A 29 -14.32 2.70 20.45
N ILE A 30 -12.99 2.81 20.48
CA ILE A 30 -12.20 2.94 21.71
C ILE A 30 -11.37 4.22 21.66
N SER A 31 -10.94 4.66 22.85
CA SER A 31 -10.03 5.79 22.98
C SER A 31 -8.63 5.37 22.52
N ALA A 32 -8.07 6.13 21.58
CA ALA A 32 -6.69 5.95 21.14
C ALA A 32 -6.11 7.30 20.71
N ALA A 33 -4.85 7.54 21.05
CA ALA A 33 -4.11 8.72 20.61
C ALA A 33 -2.67 8.35 20.25
N GLY A 34 -2.12 9.07 19.29
CA GLY A 34 -0.70 8.97 18.94
C GLY A 34 0.17 9.64 20.00
N ILE A 35 1.23 8.94 20.43
CA ILE A 35 2.23 9.48 21.39
C ILE A 35 3.12 10.56 20.73
N SER A 36 2.97 10.83 19.45
CA SER A 36 3.82 11.72 18.64
C SER A 36 3.52 13.22 18.81
N GLY A 37 2.77 13.65 19.82
CA GLY A 37 2.48 15.06 20.09
C GLY A 37 3.71 15.85 20.52
N ARG A 38 3.80 17.12 20.06
CA ARG A 38 4.80 18.07 20.54
C ARG A 38 4.36 18.62 21.90
N GLY A 39 5.13 18.32 22.95
CA GLY A 39 4.91 18.82 24.32
C GLY A 39 4.58 17.73 25.35
N LEU A 40 4.90 18.01 26.60
CA LEU A 40 4.73 17.08 27.72
C LEU A 40 3.24 16.80 28.01
N THR A 41 2.41 17.83 27.95
CA THR A 41 0.96 17.72 28.18
C THR A 41 0.27 16.83 27.15
N ALA A 42 0.65 16.94 25.87
CA ALA A 42 0.13 16.09 24.80
C ALA A 42 0.54 14.61 24.99
N ARG A 43 1.76 14.35 25.46
CA ARG A 43 2.22 12.99 25.78
C ARG A 43 1.47 12.39 26.97
N ILE A 44 1.25 13.13 28.03
CA ILE A 44 0.47 12.70 29.21
C ILE A 44 -0.97 12.38 28.78
N SER A 45 -1.61 13.26 28.01
CA SER A 45 -2.95 13.03 27.46
C SER A 45 -3.02 11.77 26.60
N ALA A 46 -2.02 11.54 25.74
CA ALA A 46 -1.96 10.35 24.90
C ALA A 46 -1.82 9.05 25.71
N VAL A 47 -0.98 9.05 26.74
CA VAL A 47 -0.84 7.90 27.66
C VAL A 47 -2.16 7.62 28.39
N PHE A 48 -2.83 8.67 28.91
CA PHE A 48 -4.14 8.51 29.55
C PHE A 48 -5.19 7.95 28.59
N GLN A 49 -5.25 8.46 27.35
CA GLN A 49 -6.18 7.97 26.32
C GLN A 49 -5.89 6.50 25.94
N LEU A 50 -4.62 6.11 25.85
CA LEU A 50 -4.26 4.71 25.60
C LEU A 50 -4.65 3.81 26.78
N GLY A 51 -4.47 4.26 28.02
CA GLY A 51 -4.91 3.55 29.23
C GLY A 51 -6.43 3.36 29.28
N LEU A 52 -7.20 4.42 28.97
CA LEU A 52 -8.65 4.34 28.87
C LEU A 52 -9.08 3.38 27.73
N GLY A 53 -8.45 3.49 26.57
CA GLY A 53 -8.68 2.59 25.43
C GLY A 53 -8.38 1.14 25.77
N TRP A 54 -7.33 0.88 26.54
CA TRP A 54 -7.02 -0.47 27.00
C TRP A 54 -8.12 -1.04 27.92
N LEU A 55 -8.63 -0.24 28.86
CA LEU A 55 -9.76 -0.65 29.72
C LEU A 55 -11.01 -0.95 28.90
N GLN A 56 -11.32 -0.08 27.94
CA GLN A 56 -12.47 -0.26 27.02
C GLN A 56 -12.28 -1.54 26.17
N ALA A 57 -11.12 -1.73 25.56
CA ALA A 57 -10.79 -2.92 24.77
C ALA A 57 -10.87 -4.19 25.64
N ARG A 58 -10.33 -4.18 26.85
CA ARG A 58 -10.37 -5.31 27.76
C ARG A 58 -11.80 -5.73 28.13
N ARG A 59 -12.70 -4.76 28.40
CA ARG A 59 -14.11 -5.03 28.66
C ARG A 59 -14.80 -5.63 27.43
N LEU A 60 -14.59 -5.02 26.26
CA LEU A 60 -15.13 -5.46 24.99
C LEU A 60 -14.70 -6.91 24.66
N LEU A 61 -13.40 -7.20 24.75
CA LEU A 61 -12.87 -8.54 24.45
C LEU A 61 -13.39 -9.61 25.41
N LYS A 62 -13.63 -9.28 26.70
CA LYS A 62 -14.27 -10.18 27.65
C LYS A 62 -15.72 -10.51 27.27
N GLN A 63 -16.44 -9.56 26.68
CA GLN A 63 -17.83 -9.76 26.20
C GLN A 63 -17.85 -10.56 24.89
N LEU A 64 -17.01 -10.18 23.92
CA LEU A 64 -16.98 -10.79 22.58
C LEU A 64 -16.32 -12.18 22.57
N ARG A 65 -15.35 -12.43 23.46
CA ARG A 65 -14.56 -13.67 23.54
C ARG A 65 -14.03 -14.10 22.17
N PRO A 66 -13.31 -13.23 21.44
CA PRO A 66 -12.85 -13.56 20.10
C PRO A 66 -11.83 -14.70 20.13
N ARG A 67 -11.80 -15.54 19.09
CA ARG A 67 -10.78 -16.59 18.92
C ARG A 67 -9.42 -16.03 18.55
N ALA A 68 -9.39 -14.91 17.83
CA ALA A 68 -8.17 -14.18 17.49
C ALA A 68 -8.43 -12.67 17.40
N VAL A 69 -7.36 -11.88 17.56
CA VAL A 69 -7.35 -10.43 17.35
C VAL A 69 -6.22 -10.09 16.37
N ALA A 70 -6.58 -9.47 15.25
CA ALA A 70 -5.63 -8.99 14.25
C ALA A 70 -5.46 -7.47 14.34
N GLY A 71 -4.24 -6.99 14.51
CA GLY A 71 -3.86 -5.58 14.52
C GLY A 71 -3.19 -5.16 13.21
N PHE A 72 -3.76 -4.17 12.52
CA PHE A 72 -3.23 -3.66 11.24
C PHE A 72 -2.39 -2.38 11.41
N GLY A 73 -1.76 -2.22 12.57
CA GLY A 73 -0.98 -1.03 12.86
C GLY A 73 -1.84 0.17 13.27
N GLY A 74 -1.18 1.33 13.34
CA GLY A 74 -1.80 2.53 13.90
C GLY A 74 -2.02 2.45 15.41
N TYR A 75 -2.23 3.61 16.04
CA TYR A 75 -2.39 3.69 17.51
C TYR A 75 -3.66 3.00 18.05
N PRO A 76 -4.79 2.89 17.29
CA PRO A 76 -5.96 2.13 17.75
C PRO A 76 -5.70 0.64 17.99
N SER A 77 -4.74 0.05 17.26
CA SER A 77 -4.36 -1.36 17.46
C SER A 77 -3.69 -1.61 18.81
N VAL A 78 -2.97 -0.61 19.36
CA VAL A 78 -2.15 -0.78 20.57
C VAL A 78 -2.98 -1.25 21.78
N PRO A 79 -4.01 -0.51 22.24
CA PRO A 79 -4.79 -0.93 23.39
C PRO A 79 -5.51 -2.27 23.18
N THR A 80 -5.99 -2.55 21.96
CA THR A 80 -6.74 -3.77 21.64
C THR A 80 -5.84 -5.00 21.66
N VAL A 81 -4.69 -4.97 20.98
CA VAL A 81 -3.77 -6.11 20.91
C VAL A 81 -3.13 -6.40 22.26
N VAL A 82 -2.75 -5.36 23.02
CA VAL A 82 -2.22 -5.54 24.40
C VAL A 82 -3.27 -6.17 25.30
N ALA A 83 -4.51 -5.68 25.29
CA ALA A 83 -5.61 -6.28 26.08
C ALA A 83 -5.89 -7.73 25.67
N ALA A 84 -5.86 -8.05 24.38
CA ALA A 84 -6.06 -9.41 23.86
C ALA A 84 -4.96 -10.36 24.34
N SER A 85 -3.70 -9.95 24.24
CA SER A 85 -2.56 -10.74 24.73
C SER A 85 -2.68 -11.05 26.23
N GLN A 86 -3.05 -10.05 27.06
CA GLN A 86 -3.26 -10.23 28.50
C GLN A 86 -4.48 -11.11 28.83
N LEU A 87 -5.43 -11.25 27.94
CA LEU A 87 -6.56 -12.16 28.05
C LEU A 87 -6.27 -13.54 27.44
N HIS A 88 -5.01 -13.82 27.06
CA HIS A 88 -4.58 -15.06 26.41
C HIS A 88 -5.32 -15.35 25.09
N CYS A 89 -5.82 -14.31 24.44
CA CYS A 89 -6.39 -14.42 23.12
C CYS A 89 -5.26 -14.49 22.06
N ASN A 90 -5.43 -15.30 21.02
CA ASN A 90 -4.49 -15.35 19.91
C ASN A 90 -4.37 -13.99 19.25
N THR A 91 -3.14 -13.50 19.09
CA THR A 91 -2.88 -12.17 18.55
C THR A 91 -1.97 -12.24 17.33
N ILE A 92 -2.33 -11.52 16.30
CA ILE A 92 -1.52 -11.31 15.11
C ILE A 92 -1.42 -9.81 14.82
N ILE A 93 -0.27 -9.36 14.37
CA ILE A 93 -0.12 -8.02 13.78
C ILE A 93 0.28 -8.15 12.33
N HIS A 94 -0.20 -7.23 11.50
CA HIS A 94 0.18 -7.12 10.10
C HIS A 94 0.93 -5.82 9.87
N GLU A 95 2.13 -5.90 9.26
CA GLU A 95 2.90 -4.74 8.83
C GLU A 95 2.82 -4.59 7.32
N GLN A 96 2.31 -3.45 6.89
CA GLN A 96 2.13 -3.13 5.49
C GLN A 96 3.40 -2.61 4.81
N ASN A 97 4.30 -1.99 5.58
CA ASN A 97 5.49 -1.35 5.06
C ASN A 97 6.74 -2.24 5.17
N ALA A 98 7.75 -1.91 4.39
CA ALA A 98 9.07 -2.54 4.48
C ALA A 98 9.83 -2.20 5.78
N VAL A 99 9.31 -1.25 6.57
CA VAL A 99 9.83 -0.88 7.90
C VAL A 99 8.75 -1.12 8.94
N LEU A 100 9.07 -1.86 9.99
CA LEU A 100 8.12 -2.12 11.08
C LEU A 100 7.72 -0.80 11.75
N GLY A 101 6.44 -0.42 11.60
CA GLY A 101 5.89 0.84 12.10
C GLY A 101 5.92 0.95 13.64
N ARG A 102 5.90 2.17 14.17
CA ARG A 102 6.03 2.44 15.62
C ARG A 102 5.03 1.68 16.47
N ALA A 103 3.77 1.62 16.05
CA ALA A 103 2.75 0.86 16.76
C ALA A 103 3.07 -0.64 16.74
N ASN A 104 3.42 -1.19 15.60
CA ASN A 104 3.77 -2.60 15.47
C ASN A 104 5.05 -2.97 16.22
N ARG A 105 6.05 -2.06 16.31
CA ARG A 105 7.22 -2.25 17.20
C ARG A 105 6.83 -2.39 18.68
N MET A 106 5.83 -1.62 19.13
CA MET A 106 5.29 -1.74 20.48
C MET A 106 4.50 -3.04 20.67
N LEU A 107 3.84 -3.50 19.62
CA LEU A 107 2.95 -4.67 19.66
C LEU A 107 3.66 -6.00 19.40
N ALA A 108 4.81 -5.99 18.73
CA ALA A 108 5.55 -7.21 18.41
C ALA A 108 5.78 -8.14 19.62
N PRO A 109 6.11 -7.66 20.84
CA PRO A 109 6.25 -8.53 22.01
C PRO A 109 4.96 -9.24 22.42
N TYR A 110 3.80 -8.72 22.05
CA TYR A 110 2.47 -9.23 22.45
C TYR A 110 1.80 -10.05 21.35
N ALA A 111 2.38 -10.08 20.15
CA ALA A 111 1.83 -10.81 19.02
C ALA A 111 2.35 -12.26 18.97
N ALA A 112 1.44 -13.22 18.79
CA ALA A 112 1.81 -14.62 18.57
C ALA A 112 2.40 -14.82 17.15
N ARG A 113 1.94 -14.05 16.17
CA ARG A 113 2.48 -14.01 14.79
C ARG A 113 2.59 -12.57 14.31
N ILE A 114 3.55 -12.34 13.42
CA ILE A 114 3.80 -11.05 12.77
C ILE A 114 3.71 -11.30 11.27
N ALA A 115 2.60 -10.94 10.66
CA ALA A 115 2.43 -10.99 9.21
C ALA A 115 3.15 -9.79 8.59
N THR A 116 3.94 -10.00 7.55
CA THR A 116 4.71 -8.95 6.87
C THR A 116 4.35 -8.88 5.39
N SER A 117 4.34 -7.67 4.86
CA SER A 117 4.06 -7.41 3.43
C SER A 117 5.26 -7.65 2.54
N PHE A 118 6.44 -7.64 3.12
CA PHE A 118 7.70 -7.89 2.44
C PHE A 118 8.43 -9.03 3.14
N ASP A 119 9.18 -9.82 2.41
CA ASP A 119 10.02 -10.92 2.92
C ASP A 119 11.09 -10.43 3.90
N ARG A 120 11.59 -9.22 3.67
CA ARG A 120 12.45 -8.50 4.61
C ARG A 120 11.76 -7.24 5.11
N THR A 121 11.57 -7.14 6.43
CA THR A 121 11.01 -5.96 7.10
C THR A 121 12.04 -5.38 8.06
N ASP A 122 12.47 -4.14 7.80
CA ASP A 122 13.46 -3.48 8.63
C ASP A 122 12.89 -3.15 10.02
N MET A 123 13.78 -3.00 11.01
CA MET A 123 13.42 -2.77 12.43
C MET A 123 12.63 -3.92 13.09
N LEU A 124 12.48 -5.06 12.46
CA LEU A 124 12.03 -6.28 13.11
C LEU A 124 13.22 -6.87 13.88
N ARG A 125 13.03 -7.14 15.17
CA ARG A 125 14.10 -7.62 16.05
C ARG A 125 14.38 -9.10 15.79
N ASP A 126 15.63 -9.54 15.94
CA ASP A 126 16.03 -10.94 15.71
C ASP A 126 15.16 -11.93 16.50
N ARG A 127 14.86 -11.62 17.77
CA ARG A 127 13.97 -12.45 18.60
C ARG A 127 12.54 -12.58 18.08
N ASP A 128 12.10 -11.69 17.22
CA ASP A 128 10.76 -11.65 16.64
C ASP A 128 10.69 -12.31 15.26
N GLN A 129 11.86 -12.58 14.63
CA GLN A 129 11.96 -13.17 13.28
C GLN A 129 11.28 -14.55 13.21
N ALA A 130 11.44 -15.41 14.23
CA ALA A 130 10.83 -16.75 14.24
C ALA A 130 9.30 -16.72 14.24
N ARG A 131 8.66 -15.57 14.53
CA ARG A 131 7.22 -15.37 14.53
C ARG A 131 6.74 -14.59 13.31
N ALA A 132 7.68 -14.11 12.48
CA ALA A 132 7.38 -13.38 11.26
C ALA A 132 7.01 -14.34 10.14
N VAL A 133 5.95 -14.00 9.41
CA VAL A 133 5.49 -14.75 8.24
C VAL A 133 5.20 -13.77 7.11
N HIS A 134 5.82 -13.98 5.96
CA HIS A 134 5.56 -13.18 4.78
C HIS A 134 4.22 -13.59 4.15
N THR A 135 3.22 -12.74 4.31
CA THR A 135 1.88 -12.92 3.74
C THR A 135 1.62 -12.04 2.52
N GLY A 136 2.43 -11.03 2.31
CA GLY A 136 2.13 -9.96 1.37
C GLY A 136 1.18 -8.91 1.97
N ASN A 137 0.92 -7.86 1.22
CA ASN A 137 -0.06 -6.83 1.56
C ASN A 137 -1.36 -7.08 0.80
N PRO A 138 -2.50 -7.27 1.48
CA PRO A 138 -3.77 -7.46 0.81
C PRO A 138 -4.07 -6.37 -0.22
N VAL A 139 -4.30 -6.77 -1.44
CA VAL A 139 -4.67 -5.92 -2.57
C VAL A 139 -6.17 -6.04 -2.80
N ARG A 140 -6.81 -4.95 -3.20
CA ARG A 140 -8.24 -4.92 -3.51
C ARG A 140 -8.58 -5.91 -4.62
N PRO A 141 -9.68 -6.68 -4.53
CA PRO A 141 -10.07 -7.65 -5.56
C PRO A 141 -10.14 -7.03 -6.96
N GLU A 142 -10.67 -5.80 -7.07
CA GLU A 142 -10.84 -5.09 -8.33
C GLU A 142 -9.50 -4.80 -9.04
N ILE A 143 -8.40 -4.69 -8.29
CA ILE A 143 -7.04 -4.56 -8.84
C ILE A 143 -6.60 -5.89 -9.46
N ILE A 144 -6.84 -6.99 -8.75
CA ILE A 144 -6.43 -8.33 -9.20
C ILE A 144 -7.24 -8.74 -10.45
N GLU A 145 -8.55 -8.51 -10.41
CA GLU A 145 -9.49 -8.80 -11.50
C GLU A 145 -9.19 -7.99 -12.77
N ALA A 146 -8.77 -6.72 -12.60
CA ALA A 146 -8.41 -5.84 -13.72
C ALA A 146 -7.01 -6.13 -14.28
N ALA A 147 -6.20 -7.01 -13.66
CA ALA A 147 -4.83 -7.23 -14.08
C ALA A 147 -4.76 -7.85 -15.48
N THR A 148 -4.01 -7.21 -16.36
CA THR A 148 -3.74 -7.66 -17.73
C THR A 148 -2.25 -7.84 -17.95
N PRO A 149 -1.82 -8.72 -18.87
CA PRO A 149 -0.43 -8.80 -19.25
C PRO A 149 0.10 -7.45 -19.72
N TYR A 150 1.28 -7.08 -19.25
CA TYR A 150 1.94 -5.85 -19.69
C TYR A 150 2.42 -6.00 -21.13
N ARG A 151 2.16 -4.98 -21.93
CA ARG A 151 2.71 -4.85 -23.29
C ARG A 151 3.06 -3.38 -23.52
N MET A 152 4.25 -3.14 -24.03
CA MET A 152 4.63 -1.79 -24.46
C MET A 152 3.95 -1.51 -25.81
N PRO A 153 3.37 -0.31 -26.04
CA PRO A 153 2.72 0.03 -27.29
C PRO A 153 3.74 0.14 -28.42
N GLU A 154 3.39 -0.35 -29.60
CA GLU A 154 4.24 -0.35 -30.80
C GLU A 154 3.90 0.81 -31.72
N GLY A 155 4.84 1.16 -32.61
CA GLY A 155 4.64 2.20 -33.63
C GLY A 155 4.10 3.50 -33.04
N ASP A 156 2.95 3.96 -33.58
CA ASP A 156 2.27 5.19 -33.18
C ASP A 156 1.17 4.97 -32.12
N ASP A 157 1.06 3.78 -31.56
CA ASP A 157 0.06 3.50 -30.53
C ASP A 157 0.22 4.40 -29.30
N PRO A 158 -0.89 4.82 -28.65
CA PRO A 158 -0.83 5.68 -27.47
C PRO A 158 -0.05 5.07 -26.33
N ILE A 159 0.69 5.92 -25.61
CA ILE A 159 1.42 5.58 -24.40
C ILE A 159 0.66 6.12 -23.19
N GLU A 160 0.07 5.23 -22.40
CA GLU A 160 -0.70 5.58 -21.20
C GLU A 160 0.23 5.79 -20.01
N ILE A 161 0.23 6.99 -19.45
CA ILE A 161 0.97 7.34 -18.23
C ILE A 161 -0.03 7.67 -17.11
N LEU A 162 0.12 6.97 -15.98
CA LEU A 162 -0.67 7.25 -14.79
C LEU A 162 0.19 7.94 -13.73
N VAL A 163 -0.24 9.14 -13.32
CA VAL A 163 0.42 9.93 -12.27
C VAL A 163 -0.47 9.98 -11.03
N THR A 164 -0.01 9.44 -9.90
CA THR A 164 -0.79 9.39 -8.67
C THR A 164 0.01 9.74 -7.43
N GLY A 165 -0.51 10.67 -6.63
CA GLY A 165 0.03 11.02 -5.31
C GLY A 165 -0.48 10.13 -4.17
N GLY A 166 -1.30 9.10 -4.47
CA GLY A 166 -1.99 8.29 -3.48
C GLY A 166 -3.16 9.05 -2.82
N SER A 167 -3.66 8.53 -1.70
CA SER A 167 -4.86 9.06 -1.03
C SER A 167 -4.77 10.52 -0.60
N GLN A 168 -3.56 11.03 -0.35
CA GLN A 168 -3.33 12.41 0.09
C GLN A 168 -2.94 13.36 -1.06
N GLY A 169 -2.64 12.80 -2.25
CA GLY A 169 -2.11 13.57 -3.36
C GLY A 169 -0.64 13.96 -3.16
N ALA A 170 -0.06 14.61 -4.17
CA ALA A 170 1.33 15.11 -4.13
C ALA A 170 1.41 16.42 -4.93
N ALA A 171 1.36 17.56 -4.25
CA ALA A 171 1.38 18.88 -4.91
C ALA A 171 2.62 19.06 -5.80
N ILE A 172 3.79 18.59 -5.35
CA ILE A 172 5.03 18.64 -6.12
C ILE A 172 4.91 18.00 -7.52
N PHE A 173 4.03 17.00 -7.70
CA PHE A 173 3.84 16.38 -9.02
C PHE A 173 3.24 17.33 -10.04
N ASN A 174 2.46 18.31 -9.59
CA ASN A 174 1.93 19.35 -10.47
C ASN A 174 3.02 20.28 -11.00
N GLU A 175 4.13 20.40 -10.29
CA GLU A 175 5.25 21.29 -10.62
C GLU A 175 6.30 20.61 -11.50
N ILE A 176 6.61 19.32 -11.22
CA ILE A 176 7.75 18.66 -11.85
C ILE A 176 7.36 17.73 -13.01
N ILE A 177 6.18 17.10 -12.99
CA ILE A 177 5.82 16.09 -14.00
C ILE A 177 5.36 16.72 -15.33
N PRO A 178 4.46 17.73 -15.35
CA PRO A 178 4.05 18.33 -16.61
C PRO A 178 5.21 18.89 -17.44
N PRO A 179 6.15 19.67 -16.90
CA PRO A 179 7.30 20.13 -17.68
C PRO A 179 8.26 18.99 -18.07
N ALA A 180 8.40 17.94 -17.24
CA ALA A 180 9.18 16.76 -17.60
C ALA A 180 8.62 16.04 -18.84
N LEU A 181 7.32 15.86 -18.91
CA LEU A 181 6.65 15.25 -20.06
C LEU A 181 6.64 16.17 -21.27
N ALA A 182 6.47 17.47 -21.07
CA ALA A 182 6.50 18.49 -22.14
C ALA A 182 7.87 18.60 -22.83
N SER A 183 8.96 18.28 -22.13
CA SER A 183 10.33 18.32 -22.67
C SER A 183 10.75 17.06 -23.43
N LEU A 184 9.90 16.04 -23.49
CA LEU A 184 10.18 14.84 -24.29
C LEU A 184 10.19 15.14 -25.80
N PRO A 185 10.91 14.34 -26.61
CA PRO A 185 10.89 14.47 -28.07
C PRO A 185 9.47 14.42 -28.65
N ASP A 186 9.21 15.16 -29.71
CA ASP A 186 7.90 15.30 -30.34
C ASP A 186 7.25 13.94 -30.69
N ALA A 187 8.05 13.01 -31.20
CA ALA A 187 7.61 11.66 -31.55
C ALA A 187 7.06 10.86 -30.35
N LEU A 188 7.62 11.05 -29.16
CA LEU A 188 7.08 10.45 -27.92
C LEU A 188 5.90 11.25 -27.40
N ARG A 189 6.06 12.60 -27.36
CA ARG A 189 5.09 13.51 -26.76
C ARG A 189 3.71 13.40 -27.41
N GLY A 190 3.66 13.30 -28.75
CA GLY A 190 2.42 13.16 -29.51
C GLY A 190 1.62 11.88 -29.21
N ARG A 191 2.30 10.85 -28.68
CA ARG A 191 1.69 9.58 -28.31
C ARG A 191 1.19 9.53 -26.87
N LEU A 192 1.57 10.49 -26.02
CA LEU A 192 1.24 10.45 -24.60
C LEU A 192 -0.26 10.63 -24.35
N ARG A 193 -0.79 9.79 -23.47
CA ARG A 193 -2.09 9.89 -22.83
C ARG A 193 -1.85 9.92 -21.33
N VAL A 194 -2.02 11.05 -20.69
CA VAL A 194 -1.67 11.24 -19.29
C VAL A 194 -2.92 11.28 -18.45
N THR A 195 -2.99 10.42 -17.45
CA THR A 195 -3.96 10.52 -16.35
C THR A 195 -3.21 11.02 -15.14
N GLN A 196 -3.49 12.22 -14.65
CA GLN A 196 -2.81 12.78 -13.50
C GLN A 196 -3.77 13.20 -12.39
N GLN A 197 -3.55 12.66 -11.20
CA GLN A 197 -4.20 13.16 -10.00
C GLN A 197 -3.64 14.55 -9.66
N CYS A 198 -4.51 15.56 -9.77
CA CYS A 198 -4.18 16.96 -9.53
C CYS A 198 -5.19 17.56 -8.57
N ARG A 199 -4.73 18.01 -7.40
CA ARG A 199 -5.58 18.64 -6.38
C ARG A 199 -5.32 20.13 -6.28
N GLY A 200 -6.37 20.89 -5.92
CA GLY A 200 -6.28 22.31 -5.61
C GLY A 200 -6.14 23.22 -6.83
N ASP A 201 -5.59 24.40 -6.61
CA ASP A 201 -5.54 25.51 -7.57
C ASP A 201 -4.56 25.28 -8.75
N GLY A 202 -3.77 24.21 -8.68
CA GLY A 202 -2.79 23.88 -9.73
C GLY A 202 -3.38 23.26 -11.01
N LEU A 203 -4.67 22.85 -11.01
CA LEU A 203 -5.27 22.12 -12.13
C LEU A 203 -5.21 22.92 -13.44
N ALA A 204 -5.57 24.21 -13.41
CA ALA A 204 -5.57 25.06 -14.59
C ALA A 204 -4.15 25.24 -15.18
N LEU A 205 -3.14 25.38 -14.32
CA LEU A 205 -1.75 25.50 -14.74
C LEU A 205 -1.26 24.21 -15.38
N VAL A 206 -1.49 23.06 -14.73
CA VAL A 206 -1.11 21.74 -15.26
C VAL A 206 -1.79 21.49 -16.61
N GLN A 207 -3.08 21.82 -16.73
CA GLN A 207 -3.83 21.70 -17.97
C GLN A 207 -3.24 22.58 -19.10
N ALA A 208 -2.81 23.80 -18.77
CA ALA A 208 -2.17 24.70 -19.73
C ALA A 208 -0.86 24.13 -20.26
N VAL A 209 0.03 23.63 -19.37
CA VAL A 209 1.31 23.03 -19.77
C VAL A 209 1.11 21.83 -20.69
N TYR A 210 0.20 20.91 -20.37
CA TYR A 210 -0.07 19.76 -21.24
C TYR A 210 -0.66 20.15 -22.59
N ARG A 211 -1.57 21.12 -22.61
CA ARG A 211 -2.18 21.63 -23.84
C ARG A 211 -1.13 22.30 -24.76
N GLU A 212 -0.27 23.15 -24.20
CA GLU A 212 0.80 23.81 -24.95
C GLU A 212 1.81 22.82 -25.51
N ALA A 213 2.08 21.75 -24.78
CA ALA A 213 2.93 20.65 -25.22
C ALA A 213 2.25 19.68 -26.21
N GLY A 214 0.96 19.85 -26.53
CA GLY A 214 0.21 18.93 -27.39
C GLY A 214 -0.08 17.56 -26.75
N ILE A 215 0.01 17.44 -25.41
CA ILE A 215 -0.22 16.21 -24.67
C ILE A 215 -1.70 16.09 -24.29
N GLN A 216 -2.31 14.96 -24.58
CA GLN A 216 -3.66 14.66 -24.10
C GLN A 216 -3.60 14.26 -22.62
N ALA A 217 -4.29 15.04 -21.76
CA ALA A 217 -4.28 14.80 -20.32
C ALA A 217 -5.67 14.83 -19.72
N GLU A 218 -5.97 13.86 -18.87
CA GLU A 218 -7.12 13.83 -18.00
C GLU A 218 -6.68 14.15 -16.57
N LEU A 219 -7.20 15.24 -16.01
CA LEU A 219 -6.83 15.75 -14.69
C LEU A 219 -8.04 15.70 -13.77
N ALA A 220 -7.87 15.11 -12.58
CA ALA A 220 -8.91 15.12 -11.55
C ALA A 220 -8.26 15.06 -10.15
N PRO A 221 -8.96 15.59 -9.12
CA PRO A 221 -8.47 15.46 -7.73
C PRO A 221 -8.51 14.02 -7.22
N PHE A 222 -9.34 13.18 -7.81
CA PHE A 222 -9.51 11.79 -7.45
C PHE A 222 -10.07 11.01 -8.65
N PHE A 223 -9.63 9.76 -8.79
CA PHE A 223 -10.14 8.80 -9.77
C PHE A 223 -10.72 7.59 -9.03
N SER A 224 -11.97 7.24 -9.31
CA SER A 224 -12.62 6.06 -8.73
C SER A 224 -12.27 4.76 -9.45
N ASP A 225 -11.82 4.85 -10.71
CA ASP A 225 -11.52 3.76 -11.63
C ASP A 225 -10.02 3.42 -11.71
N ILE A 226 -9.30 3.62 -10.62
CA ILE A 226 -7.86 3.34 -10.53
C ILE A 226 -7.49 1.92 -11.02
N PRO A 227 -8.26 0.85 -10.73
CA PRO A 227 -7.96 -0.48 -11.24
C PRO A 227 -7.85 -0.52 -12.78
N ALA A 228 -8.82 0.06 -13.47
CA ALA A 228 -8.84 0.12 -14.94
C ALA A 228 -7.70 0.99 -15.50
N ARG A 229 -7.35 2.09 -14.82
CA ARG A 229 -6.25 2.98 -15.23
C ARG A 229 -4.89 2.31 -15.04
N LEU A 230 -4.68 1.64 -13.92
CA LEU A 230 -3.48 0.83 -13.70
C LEU A 230 -3.36 -0.28 -14.74
N ALA A 231 -4.45 -0.96 -15.10
CA ALA A 231 -4.45 -2.02 -16.10
C ALA A 231 -3.96 -1.55 -17.48
N ARG A 232 -4.28 -0.31 -17.86
CA ARG A 232 -3.85 0.29 -19.13
C ARG A 232 -2.49 0.98 -19.07
N ALA A 233 -2.02 1.34 -17.87
CA ALA A 233 -0.81 2.12 -17.72
C ALA A 233 0.43 1.39 -18.26
N HIS A 234 1.19 2.08 -19.12
CA HIS A 234 2.49 1.64 -19.62
C HIS A 234 3.62 2.11 -18.70
N LEU A 235 3.40 3.21 -17.96
CA LEU A 235 4.29 3.70 -16.93
C LEU A 235 3.46 4.37 -15.84
N VAL A 236 3.76 4.05 -14.58
CA VAL A 236 3.17 4.72 -13.43
C VAL A 236 4.21 5.63 -12.79
N ILE A 237 3.83 6.87 -12.46
CA ILE A 237 4.67 7.80 -11.70
C ILE A 237 3.93 8.11 -10.41
N GLY A 238 4.54 7.83 -9.25
CA GLY A 238 3.78 7.97 -8.03
C GLY A 238 4.55 7.95 -6.73
N ARG A 239 3.79 8.13 -5.64
CA ARG A 239 4.25 7.86 -4.28
C ARG A 239 4.35 6.35 -4.05
N SER A 240 5.19 5.95 -3.09
CA SER A 240 5.47 4.55 -2.74
C SER A 240 4.84 4.14 -1.41
N GLY A 241 3.56 4.49 -1.22
CA GLY A 241 2.78 3.91 -0.12
C GLY A 241 2.69 2.38 -0.26
N ALA A 242 2.57 1.68 0.87
CA ALA A 242 2.56 0.22 0.88
C ALA A 242 1.50 -0.40 -0.05
N SER A 243 0.27 0.14 -0.05
CA SER A 243 -0.79 -0.34 -0.96
C SER A 243 -0.44 -0.08 -2.43
N THR A 244 0.12 1.11 -2.74
CA THR A 244 0.51 1.44 -4.12
C THR A 244 1.57 0.48 -4.64
N VAL A 245 2.60 0.20 -3.84
CA VAL A 245 3.66 -0.75 -4.24
C VAL A 245 3.10 -2.16 -4.42
N ALA A 246 2.21 -2.61 -3.53
CA ALA A 246 1.57 -3.91 -3.64
C ALA A 246 0.66 -4.00 -4.89
N GLU A 247 -0.10 -2.96 -5.20
CA GLU A 247 -0.96 -2.88 -6.39
C GLU A 247 -0.13 -2.89 -7.69
N LEU A 248 0.98 -2.12 -7.73
CA LEU A 248 1.91 -2.10 -8.87
C LEU A 248 2.52 -3.47 -9.11
N ALA A 249 2.96 -4.14 -8.04
CA ALA A 249 3.54 -5.48 -8.10
C ALA A 249 2.49 -6.52 -8.55
N ALA A 250 1.29 -6.52 -7.97
CA ALA A 250 0.22 -7.44 -8.34
C ALA A 250 -0.20 -7.32 -9.80
N MET A 251 -0.21 -6.10 -10.34
CA MET A 251 -0.55 -5.83 -11.74
C MET A 251 0.65 -5.96 -12.70
N GLY A 252 1.87 -6.06 -12.19
CA GLY A 252 3.07 -6.05 -13.01
C GLY A 252 3.20 -4.75 -13.81
N ARG A 253 3.12 -3.59 -13.15
CA ARG A 253 3.25 -2.28 -13.81
C ARG A 253 4.57 -1.63 -13.46
N PRO A 254 5.40 -1.26 -14.47
CA PRO A 254 6.65 -0.55 -14.21
C PRO A 254 6.35 0.83 -13.65
N ALA A 255 7.11 1.26 -12.64
CA ALA A 255 6.85 2.52 -11.97
C ALA A 255 8.11 3.34 -11.69
N ILE A 256 7.99 4.66 -11.82
CA ILE A 256 8.91 5.63 -11.24
C ILE A 256 8.32 6.08 -9.90
N MET A 257 8.98 5.73 -8.83
CA MET A 257 8.54 6.02 -7.48
C MET A 257 9.31 7.18 -6.89
N ILE A 258 8.55 8.18 -6.42
CA ILE A 258 9.06 9.38 -5.76
C ILE A 258 8.52 9.36 -4.32
N PRO A 259 9.28 8.79 -3.36
CA PRO A 259 8.84 8.67 -1.98
C PRO A 259 8.54 10.02 -1.34
N TYR A 260 7.55 10.06 -0.43
CA TYR A 260 7.29 11.24 0.37
C TYR A 260 8.41 11.45 1.40
N PRO A 261 9.12 12.59 1.39
CA PRO A 261 10.35 12.78 2.18
C PRO A 261 10.10 12.82 3.70
N HIS A 262 8.88 13.17 4.13
CA HIS A 262 8.51 13.22 5.55
C HIS A 262 7.74 11.97 6.01
N ALA A 263 7.81 10.88 5.26
CA ALA A 263 7.23 9.61 5.68
C ALA A 263 7.89 9.11 6.96
N THR A 264 7.08 8.72 7.94
CA THR A 264 7.58 8.24 9.24
C THR A 264 8.57 7.10 9.06
N ASP A 265 9.73 7.21 9.72
CA ASP A 265 10.80 6.22 9.64
C ASP A 265 11.21 5.88 8.18
N ASN A 266 11.00 6.83 7.26
CA ASN A 266 11.34 6.75 5.82
C ASN A 266 10.69 5.55 5.08
N HIS A 267 9.56 5.05 5.59
CA HIS A 267 8.94 3.81 5.11
C HIS A 267 8.60 3.82 3.61
N GLN A 268 8.26 4.98 3.02
CA GLN A 268 7.98 5.03 1.59
C GLN A 268 9.23 4.77 0.73
N ARG A 269 10.40 5.27 1.14
CA ARG A 269 11.65 4.99 0.45
C ARG A 269 11.98 3.49 0.49
N GLU A 270 11.82 2.88 1.66
CA GLU A 270 12.09 1.45 1.81
C GLU A 270 11.08 0.59 1.04
N ASN A 271 9.79 0.96 1.01
CA ASN A 271 8.80 0.29 0.16
C ASN A 271 9.20 0.34 -1.32
N ALA A 272 9.61 1.53 -1.82
CA ALA A 272 10.07 1.69 -3.18
C ALA A 272 11.34 0.86 -3.45
N ALA A 273 12.30 0.88 -2.51
CA ALA A 273 13.55 0.14 -2.65
C ALA A 273 13.30 -1.36 -2.88
N ARG A 274 12.37 -1.98 -2.13
CA ARG A 274 12.04 -3.41 -2.31
C ARG A 274 11.59 -3.75 -3.73
N LEU A 275 10.74 -2.91 -4.34
CA LEU A 275 10.30 -3.13 -5.72
C LEU A 275 11.42 -2.83 -6.73
N CYS A 276 12.22 -1.78 -6.49
CA CYS A 276 13.32 -1.39 -7.38
C CYS A 276 14.49 -2.38 -7.33
N ASP A 277 14.84 -2.89 -6.15
CA ASP A 277 15.89 -3.90 -5.97
C ASP A 277 15.53 -5.22 -6.69
N ALA A 278 14.24 -5.54 -6.76
CA ALA A 278 13.74 -6.63 -7.57
C ALA A 278 13.73 -6.32 -9.09
N GLY A 279 14.05 -5.10 -9.51
CA GLY A 279 14.02 -4.64 -10.89
C GLY A 279 12.65 -4.15 -11.37
N GLY A 280 11.64 -4.03 -10.48
CA GLY A 280 10.25 -3.71 -10.83
C GLY A 280 9.96 -2.23 -11.07
N GLY A 281 10.96 -1.36 -11.00
CA GLY A 281 10.79 0.08 -11.20
C GLY A 281 12.02 0.90 -10.86
N TRP A 282 11.84 2.20 -10.74
CA TRP A 282 12.91 3.18 -10.46
C TRP A 282 12.50 4.06 -9.28
N LEU A 283 13.45 4.31 -8.40
CA LEU A 283 13.29 5.21 -7.26
C LEU A 283 14.09 6.48 -7.52
N ILE A 284 13.42 7.62 -7.38
CA ILE A 284 14.07 8.95 -7.35
C ILE A 284 13.65 9.61 -6.04
N PRO A 285 14.59 9.94 -5.13
CA PRO A 285 14.30 10.79 -3.98
C PRO A 285 13.66 12.12 -4.42
N GLN A 286 12.73 12.65 -3.63
CA GLN A 286 12.00 13.88 -4.03
C GLN A 286 12.94 15.07 -4.26
N GLU A 287 14.02 15.16 -3.47
CA GLU A 287 15.06 16.19 -3.60
C GLU A 287 15.80 16.15 -4.93
N ASP A 288 15.88 14.95 -5.56
CA ASP A 288 16.55 14.73 -6.84
C ASP A 288 15.56 14.70 -8.02
N ALA A 289 14.25 14.72 -7.73
CA ALA A 289 13.20 14.61 -8.73
C ALA A 289 12.93 15.94 -9.45
N THR A 290 13.93 16.42 -10.20
CA THR A 290 13.76 17.59 -11.09
C THR A 290 13.03 17.19 -12.38
N SER A 291 12.48 18.18 -13.10
CA SER A 291 11.83 17.95 -14.39
C SER A 291 12.78 17.34 -15.42
N GLU A 292 14.05 17.75 -15.40
CA GLU A 292 15.10 17.25 -16.29
C GLU A 292 15.45 15.80 -15.99
N ALA A 293 15.67 15.45 -14.70
CA ALA A 293 15.97 14.09 -14.26
C ALA A 293 14.82 13.14 -14.58
N LEU A 294 13.58 13.58 -14.34
CA LEU A 294 12.38 12.81 -14.65
C LEU A 294 12.23 12.62 -16.17
N SER A 295 12.40 13.67 -16.97
CA SER A 295 12.34 13.60 -18.43
C SER A 295 13.36 12.60 -18.98
N ALA A 296 14.61 12.68 -18.53
CA ALA A 296 15.67 11.76 -18.95
C ALA A 296 15.31 10.29 -18.59
N LEU A 297 14.81 10.04 -17.38
CA LEU A 297 14.42 8.69 -16.97
C LEU A 297 13.20 8.19 -17.75
N ILE A 298 12.13 8.99 -17.85
CA ILE A 298 10.92 8.67 -18.60
C ILE A 298 11.29 8.32 -20.05
N ARG A 299 12.07 9.16 -20.69
CA ARG A 299 12.58 8.93 -22.06
C ARG A 299 13.30 7.59 -22.16
N SER A 300 14.24 7.31 -21.24
CA SER A 300 15.02 6.07 -21.27
C SER A 300 14.17 4.81 -21.08
N VAL A 301 13.02 4.92 -20.43
CA VAL A 301 12.07 3.81 -20.25
C VAL A 301 11.19 3.65 -21.49
N LEU A 302 10.67 4.76 -22.02
CA LEU A 302 9.73 4.74 -23.15
C LEU A 302 10.41 4.40 -24.49
N GLU A 303 11.69 4.78 -24.65
CA GLU A 303 12.50 4.43 -25.84
C GLU A 303 13.08 3.02 -25.79
N SER A 304 12.87 2.28 -24.68
CA SER A 304 13.38 0.92 -24.50
C SER A 304 12.27 -0.04 -24.06
N PRO A 305 11.50 -0.60 -25.01
CA PRO A 305 10.41 -1.55 -24.71
C PRO A 305 10.86 -2.72 -23.83
N ASP A 306 12.06 -3.25 -24.08
CA ASP A 306 12.64 -4.34 -23.28
C ASP A 306 12.89 -3.93 -21.82
N LYS A 307 13.30 -2.67 -21.59
CA LYS A 307 13.53 -2.14 -20.24
C LYS A 307 12.23 -2.07 -19.45
N ALA A 308 11.18 -1.53 -20.08
CA ALA A 308 9.84 -1.44 -19.48
C ALA A 308 9.23 -2.83 -19.27
N GLY A 309 9.35 -3.73 -20.27
CA GLY A 309 8.87 -5.11 -20.20
C GLY A 309 9.52 -5.91 -19.08
N ARG A 310 10.85 -5.85 -18.96
CA ARG A 310 11.59 -6.49 -17.86
C ARG A 310 11.16 -5.94 -16.49
N ALA A 311 10.97 -4.63 -16.37
CA ALA A 311 10.52 -4.04 -15.12
C ALA A 311 9.10 -4.51 -14.75
N ALA A 312 8.20 -4.60 -15.72
CA ALA A 312 6.86 -5.13 -15.52
C ALA A 312 6.88 -6.60 -15.05
N GLU A 313 7.71 -7.44 -15.67
CA GLU A 313 7.87 -8.84 -15.28
C GLU A 313 8.47 -8.99 -13.88
N CYS A 314 9.51 -8.20 -13.56
CA CYS A 314 10.11 -8.19 -12.24
C CYS A 314 9.12 -7.74 -11.16
N ALA A 315 8.33 -6.69 -11.42
CA ALA A 315 7.28 -6.25 -10.52
C ALA A 315 6.26 -7.37 -10.28
N ARG A 316 5.78 -8.03 -11.34
CA ARG A 316 4.82 -9.12 -11.24
C ARG A 316 5.35 -10.33 -10.46
N ARG A 317 6.63 -10.63 -10.56
CA ARG A 317 7.28 -11.76 -9.87
C ARG A 317 7.27 -11.59 -8.35
N VAL A 318 7.36 -10.37 -7.85
CA VAL A 318 7.31 -10.07 -6.42
C VAL A 318 5.91 -9.72 -5.91
N GLY A 319 4.93 -9.65 -6.81
CA GLY A 319 3.53 -9.40 -6.46
C GLY A 319 2.90 -10.61 -5.77
N VAL A 320 2.23 -10.35 -4.64
CA VAL A 320 1.49 -11.37 -3.88
C VAL A 320 0.00 -11.11 -4.05
N THR A 321 -0.62 -11.82 -4.98
CA THR A 321 -2.04 -11.61 -5.33
C THR A 321 -2.99 -12.30 -4.35
N ASP A 322 -2.53 -13.33 -3.65
CA ASP A 322 -3.27 -14.12 -2.64
C ASP A 322 -2.95 -13.69 -1.19
N ALA A 323 -2.45 -12.46 -0.99
CA ALA A 323 -2.04 -11.95 0.32
C ALA A 323 -3.18 -11.96 1.36
N ALA A 324 -4.42 -11.70 0.93
CA ALA A 324 -5.58 -11.73 1.82
C ALA A 324 -5.88 -13.16 2.31
N GLU A 325 -5.78 -14.13 1.42
CA GLU A 325 -5.95 -15.55 1.70
C GLU A 325 -4.85 -16.05 2.63
N ARG A 326 -3.58 -15.75 2.34
CA ARG A 326 -2.43 -16.11 3.20
C ARG A 326 -2.57 -15.55 4.62
N LEU A 327 -2.99 -14.28 4.73
CA LEU A 327 -3.22 -13.66 6.04
C LEU A 327 -4.37 -14.33 6.77
N ALA A 328 -5.46 -14.68 6.08
CA ALA A 328 -6.58 -15.39 6.65
C ALA A 328 -6.21 -16.83 7.07
N ASP A 329 -5.39 -17.52 6.27
CA ASP A 329 -4.86 -18.85 6.59
C ASP A 329 -4.01 -18.81 7.86
N LEU A 330 -3.13 -17.83 7.97
CA LEU A 330 -2.29 -17.64 9.16
C LEU A 330 -3.13 -17.39 10.42
N VAL A 331 -4.25 -16.68 10.31
CA VAL A 331 -5.20 -16.52 11.43
C VAL A 331 -5.90 -17.83 11.75
N CYS A 332 -6.35 -18.61 10.75
CA CYS A 332 -6.99 -19.90 10.94
C CYS A 332 -6.03 -20.92 11.59
N GLU A 333 -4.79 -20.98 11.14
CA GLU A 333 -3.74 -21.80 11.73
C GLU A 333 -3.55 -21.45 13.23
N LEU A 334 -3.45 -20.15 13.53
CA LEU A 334 -3.24 -19.67 14.89
C LEU A 334 -4.38 -20.05 15.86
N ILE A 335 -5.60 -20.19 15.37
CA ILE A 335 -6.77 -20.61 16.17
C ILE A 335 -7.04 -22.12 16.12
N GLY A 336 -6.16 -22.89 15.45
CA GLY A 336 -6.29 -24.35 15.33
C GLY A 336 -7.40 -24.80 14.39
N ASP A 337 -7.79 -23.97 13.41
CA ASP A 337 -8.83 -24.28 12.43
C ASP A 337 -8.20 -24.49 11.03
N ASN A 338 -7.76 -25.74 10.79
CA ASN A 338 -7.11 -26.11 9.53
C ASN A 338 -8.10 -26.71 8.50
N ALA A 339 -9.38 -26.61 8.72
CA ALA A 339 -10.39 -27.23 7.85
C ALA A 339 -10.37 -26.66 6.41
N HIS A 340 -9.94 -25.43 6.24
CA HIS A 340 -9.87 -24.74 4.95
C HIS A 340 -8.57 -24.97 4.17
N MET A 341 -7.48 -25.42 4.82
CA MET A 341 -6.19 -25.67 4.17
C MET A 341 -6.14 -26.97 3.34
N LYS A 342 -7.14 -27.85 3.46
CA LYS A 342 -7.15 -29.16 2.78
C LYS A 342 -7.74 -29.15 1.36
N GLN A 343 -8.23 -28.03 0.85
CA GLN A 343 -8.92 -27.99 -0.45
C GLN A 343 -8.02 -27.67 -1.66
N GLU A 344 -6.74 -27.37 -1.47
CA GLU A 344 -5.81 -27.03 -2.59
C GLU A 344 -4.67 -28.04 -2.76
N GLN A 345 -4.91 -29.33 -2.56
CA GLN A 345 -3.98 -30.31 -3.14
C GLN A 345 -4.30 -30.47 -4.63
N PRO A 346 -3.32 -30.28 -5.54
CA PRO A 346 -3.53 -30.54 -6.95
C PRO A 346 -3.96 -32.01 -7.12
N LYS A 347 -5.04 -32.24 -7.84
CA LYS A 347 -5.34 -33.60 -8.34
C LYS A 347 -4.15 -34.04 -9.17
N GLU A 348 -3.41 -35.02 -8.68
CA GLU A 348 -2.46 -35.76 -9.50
C GLU A 348 -3.18 -36.20 -10.78
N ILE A 349 -2.74 -35.67 -11.89
CA ILE A 349 -3.13 -36.18 -13.19
C ILE A 349 -2.36 -37.49 -13.33
N THR A 350 -3.04 -38.58 -13.00
CA THR A 350 -2.57 -39.91 -13.38
C THR A 350 -2.69 -40.04 -14.90
N ALA A 351 -1.56 -40.35 -15.53
CA ALA A 351 -1.38 -40.59 -16.98
C ALA A 351 -2.28 -41.68 -17.53
#